data_5e74f7a1b2a2d8f885dff2b6f583a354
#
_entry.id   5e74f7a1b2a2d8f885dff2b6f583a354
#
_cell.length_a   1.000
_cell.length_b   1.000
_cell.length_c   1.000
_cell.angle_alpha   90.00
_cell.angle_beta   90.00
_cell.angle_gamma   90.00
#
_symmetry.space_group_name_H-M   'P 1'
#
loop_
_entity.id
_entity.type
_entity.pdbx_description
1 polymer ?
#
loop_
_entity_poly.entity_id
_entity_poly.type
_entity_poly.pdbx_seq_one_letter_code
_entity_poly.pdbx_strand_id
1 'polypeptide(L)'
;WHVQENTLPEAVIAVVKDRGKGMDRFEREMAQDGFIQREIDGYVIRFRVSVLPMVGTELKNKFESIVIRILDDRKVIRDLDKLGLTGIARQNFVKAINQPQGMVILTGPTGSGKSTTLVAALYQVINPEVNVLTVEDPVEYVIEGARQLKIGYKMNFEQAIRSILRHDPDIVLVGEMRDKETAETAIKLANTGHLTFSTLHTNDAPS
;
A
#
# COMPACT_ATOMS: atom_id res chain seq x y z
N TRP A 1 19.58 1.47 -14.51
CA TRP A 1 19.47 0.11 -15.05
C TRP A 1 20.90 -0.44 -15.19
N HIS A 2 21.21 -1.53 -14.48
CA HIS A 2 22.45 -2.25 -14.68
C HIS A 2 22.15 -3.51 -15.49
N VAL A 3 22.75 -3.64 -16.65
CA VAL A 3 22.74 -4.87 -17.45
C VAL A 3 23.92 -5.70 -16.96
N GLN A 4 23.65 -6.88 -16.46
CA GLN A 4 24.69 -7.82 -16.02
C GLN A 4 24.94 -8.89 -17.09
N GLU A 5 26.13 -9.48 -17.09
CA GLU A 5 26.49 -10.57 -18.01
C GLU A 5 25.51 -11.75 -17.93
N ASN A 6 25.31 -12.44 -19.03
CA ASN A 6 24.21 -13.39 -19.28
C ASN A 6 24.01 -14.55 -18.31
N THR A 7 24.97 -14.86 -17.44
CA THR A 7 24.86 -15.96 -16.46
C THR A 7 24.43 -15.53 -15.05
N LEU A 8 24.58 -14.24 -14.73
CA LEU A 8 24.24 -13.70 -13.40
C LEU A 8 22.73 -13.50 -13.17
N PRO A 9 21.91 -13.07 -14.18
CA PRO A 9 20.50 -12.79 -13.96
C PRO A 9 19.72 -13.98 -13.41
N GLU A 10 19.90 -15.16 -13.97
CA GLU A 10 19.17 -16.37 -13.55
C GLU A 10 19.53 -16.78 -12.11
N ALA A 11 20.82 -16.70 -11.76
CA ALA A 11 21.28 -17.00 -10.40
C ALA A 11 20.71 -15.98 -9.39
N VAL A 12 20.69 -14.70 -9.73
CA VAL A 12 20.10 -13.65 -8.88
C VAL A 12 18.61 -13.87 -8.68
N ILE A 13 17.87 -14.16 -9.75
CA ILE A 13 16.43 -14.43 -9.68
C ILE A 13 16.14 -15.67 -8.82
N ALA A 14 16.89 -16.73 -9.00
CA ALA A 14 16.76 -17.95 -8.21
C ALA A 14 16.97 -17.68 -6.70
N VAL A 15 18.00 -16.90 -6.35
CA VAL A 15 18.28 -16.52 -4.95
C VAL A 15 17.18 -15.62 -4.40
N VAL A 16 16.67 -14.69 -5.19
CA VAL A 16 15.58 -13.77 -4.78
C VAL A 16 14.30 -14.56 -4.54
N LYS A 17 13.94 -15.49 -5.42
CA LYS A 17 12.77 -16.37 -5.23
C LYS A 17 12.90 -17.25 -3.98
N ASP A 18 14.06 -17.81 -3.76
CA ASP A 18 14.35 -18.67 -2.60
C ASP A 18 14.22 -17.91 -1.26
N ARG A 19 14.55 -16.62 -1.26
CA ARG A 19 14.45 -15.73 -0.10
C ARG A 19 13.11 -15.01 0.02
N GLY A 20 12.34 -14.97 -1.06
CA GLY A 20 11.05 -14.29 -1.13
C GLY A 20 9.93 -15.11 -0.52
N LYS A 21 9.26 -14.60 0.52
CA LYS A 21 8.05 -15.23 1.04
C LYS A 21 6.94 -15.17 -0.02
N GLY A 22 6.34 -16.32 -0.31
CA GLY A 22 5.24 -16.44 -1.28
C GLY A 22 5.69 -16.74 -2.71
N MET A 23 6.97 -17.03 -2.93
CA MET A 23 7.53 -17.36 -4.24
C MET A 23 8.02 -18.80 -4.29
N ASP A 24 7.91 -19.42 -5.47
CA ASP A 24 8.46 -20.73 -5.79
C ASP A 24 9.67 -20.59 -6.70
N ARG A 25 10.82 -21.10 -6.26
CA ARG A 25 12.08 -21.04 -6.98
C ARG A 25 12.03 -21.82 -8.32
N PHE A 26 11.24 -22.88 -8.38
CA PHE A 26 11.19 -23.77 -9.52
C PHE A 26 10.12 -23.39 -10.55
N GLU A 27 9.12 -22.63 -10.14
CA GLU A 27 8.10 -22.12 -11.05
C GLU A 27 8.67 -21.02 -11.96
N ARG A 28 8.60 -21.20 -13.26
CA ARG A 28 9.14 -20.27 -14.26
C ARG A 28 8.13 -19.83 -15.32
N GLU A 29 6.91 -20.34 -15.25
CA GLU A 29 5.89 -20.05 -16.26
C GLU A 29 4.80 -19.10 -15.76
N MET A 30 4.73 -18.86 -14.46
CA MET A 30 3.75 -17.98 -13.87
C MET A 30 4.38 -16.72 -13.27
N ALA A 31 3.65 -15.62 -13.35
CA ALA A 31 3.99 -14.42 -12.61
C ALA A 31 3.99 -14.68 -11.11
N GLN A 32 4.98 -14.18 -10.40
CA GLN A 32 5.11 -14.37 -8.96
C GLN A 32 5.37 -13.04 -8.27
N ASP A 33 4.68 -12.81 -7.16
CA ASP A 33 4.90 -11.68 -6.26
C ASP A 33 5.32 -12.18 -4.89
N GLY A 34 6.32 -11.55 -4.31
CA GLY A 34 6.83 -11.93 -3.00
C GLY A 34 7.40 -10.77 -2.22
N PHE A 35 7.77 -11.06 -0.97
CA PHE A 35 8.38 -10.09 -0.06
C PHE A 35 9.65 -10.66 0.54
N ILE A 36 10.68 -9.82 0.59
CA ILE A 36 11.90 -10.07 1.33
C ILE A 36 11.99 -9.02 2.43
N GLN A 37 12.35 -9.45 3.64
CA GLN A 37 12.63 -8.55 4.75
C GLN A 37 14.07 -8.76 5.20
N ARG A 38 14.79 -7.66 5.41
CA ARG A 38 16.17 -7.65 5.89
C ARG A 38 16.34 -6.59 6.95
N GLU A 39 17.16 -6.87 7.93
CA GLU A 39 17.67 -5.89 8.85
C GLU A 39 18.98 -5.33 8.27
N ILE A 40 19.05 -4.02 8.11
CA ILE A 40 20.20 -3.28 7.57
C ILE A 40 20.44 -2.09 8.50
N ASP A 41 21.61 -2.04 9.11
CA ASP A 41 22.00 -0.99 10.06
C ASP A 41 21.01 -0.82 11.23
N GLY A 42 20.45 -1.93 11.74
CA GLY A 42 19.47 -1.95 12.82
C GLY A 42 18.04 -1.57 12.41
N TYR A 43 17.78 -1.41 11.11
CA TYR A 43 16.47 -1.08 10.56
C TYR A 43 15.92 -2.18 9.69
N VAL A 44 14.62 -2.43 9.80
CA VAL A 44 13.92 -3.39 8.94
C VAL A 44 13.61 -2.74 7.61
N ILE A 45 14.23 -3.26 6.55
CA ILE A 45 13.95 -2.88 5.17
C ILE A 45 13.15 -3.99 4.51
N ARG A 46 12.08 -3.63 3.83
CA ARG A 46 11.22 -4.55 3.08
C ARG A 46 11.42 -4.34 1.59
N PHE A 47 11.44 -5.45 0.87
CA PHE A 47 11.55 -5.47 -0.58
C PHE A 47 10.32 -6.17 -1.14
N ARG A 48 9.55 -5.47 -1.97
CA ARG A 48 8.51 -6.09 -2.78
C ARG A 48 9.14 -6.56 -4.07
N VAL A 49 8.98 -7.84 -4.36
CA VAL A 49 9.55 -8.49 -5.53
C VAL A 49 8.44 -8.92 -6.45
N SER A 50 8.56 -8.61 -7.73
CA SER A 50 7.70 -9.14 -8.78
C SER A 50 8.57 -9.79 -9.85
N VAL A 51 8.25 -11.02 -10.21
CA VAL A 51 8.93 -11.81 -11.24
C VAL A 51 7.94 -12.16 -12.32
N LEU A 52 8.30 -11.88 -13.57
CA LEU A 52 7.48 -12.16 -14.73
C LEU A 52 8.23 -13.06 -15.71
N PRO A 53 7.60 -14.15 -16.21
CA PRO A 53 8.13 -14.89 -17.33
C PRO A 53 8.05 -14.03 -18.59
N MET A 54 9.17 -13.94 -19.32
CA MET A 54 9.30 -13.15 -20.54
C MET A 54 9.75 -14.05 -21.69
N VAL A 55 9.38 -13.67 -22.92
CA VAL A 55 9.82 -14.32 -24.14
C VAL A 55 10.86 -13.44 -24.82
N GLY A 56 12.00 -14.02 -25.18
CA GLY A 56 13.03 -13.34 -25.93
C GLY A 56 12.68 -13.13 -27.41
N THR A 57 13.55 -12.45 -28.12
CA THR A 57 13.41 -12.20 -29.57
C THR A 57 13.29 -13.49 -30.41
N GLU A 58 13.89 -14.57 -29.94
CA GLU A 58 13.63 -15.92 -30.43
C GLU A 58 12.59 -16.57 -29.49
N LEU A 59 11.42 -16.92 -30.03
CA LEU A 59 10.28 -17.49 -29.29
C LEU A 59 10.62 -18.71 -28.38
N LYS A 60 11.81 -19.29 -28.57
CA LYS A 60 12.32 -20.43 -27.79
C LYS A 60 13.05 -20.02 -26.51
N ASN A 61 13.50 -18.78 -26.40
CA ASN A 61 14.28 -18.34 -25.25
C ASN A 61 13.33 -17.70 -24.21
N LYS A 62 12.98 -18.47 -23.20
CA LYS A 62 12.24 -17.95 -22.04
C LYS A 62 13.25 -17.44 -21.01
N PHE A 63 13.01 -16.26 -20.47
CA PHE A 63 13.76 -15.70 -19.34
C PHE A 63 12.80 -15.04 -18.37
N GLU A 64 13.27 -14.75 -17.18
CA GLU A 64 12.45 -14.08 -16.15
C GLU A 64 12.94 -12.63 -16.00
N SER A 65 12.00 -11.71 -15.94
CA SER A 65 12.23 -10.32 -15.54
C SER A 65 11.89 -10.14 -14.08
N ILE A 66 12.73 -9.41 -13.34
CA ILE A 66 12.53 -9.14 -11.93
C ILE A 66 12.49 -7.64 -11.66
N VAL A 67 11.53 -7.21 -10.87
CA VAL A 67 11.43 -5.85 -10.33
C VAL A 67 11.43 -5.93 -8.81
N ILE A 68 12.32 -5.18 -8.18
CA ILE A 68 12.41 -5.10 -6.72
C ILE A 68 12.15 -3.66 -6.30
N ARG A 69 11.08 -3.45 -5.54
CA ARG A 69 10.76 -2.15 -4.92
C ARG A 69 11.24 -2.16 -3.47
N ILE A 70 12.05 -1.18 -3.12
CA ILE A 70 12.56 -1.01 -1.75
C ILE A 70 11.56 -0.18 -0.96
N LEU A 71 11.08 -0.74 0.16
CA LEU A 71 10.18 -0.10 1.10
C LEU A 71 10.95 0.17 2.39
N ASP A 72 11.39 1.41 2.54
CA ASP A 72 12.21 1.86 3.67
C ASP A 72 11.37 2.75 4.58
N ASP A 73 10.93 2.20 5.70
CA ASP A 73 10.04 2.88 6.66
C ASP A 73 10.69 4.10 7.33
N ARG A 74 12.02 4.26 7.26
CA ARG A 74 12.73 5.46 7.74
C ARG A 74 12.39 6.71 6.94
N LYS A 75 11.96 6.53 5.68
CA LYS A 75 11.58 7.62 4.76
C LYS A 75 10.13 8.04 4.90
N VAL A 76 9.38 7.40 5.80
CA VAL A 76 7.98 7.73 6.02
C VAL A 76 7.86 9.08 6.70
N ILE A 77 7.19 10.01 6.06
CA ILE A 77 6.87 11.31 6.64
C ILE A 77 5.69 11.10 7.59
N ARG A 78 5.94 11.29 8.90
CA ARG A 78 4.92 11.14 9.95
C ARG A 78 4.32 12.49 10.38
N ASP A 79 4.90 13.58 9.88
CA ASP A 79 4.56 14.95 10.27
C ASP A 79 3.93 15.68 9.08
N LEU A 80 2.71 16.18 9.27
CA LEU A 80 1.98 16.94 8.26
C LEU A 80 2.72 18.23 7.85
N ASP A 81 3.48 18.83 8.74
CA ASP A 81 4.21 20.06 8.45
C ASP A 81 5.33 19.84 7.43
N LYS A 82 5.86 18.62 7.36
CA LYS A 82 6.86 18.22 6.36
C LYS A 82 6.29 17.90 4.98
N LEU A 83 4.95 17.84 4.86
CA LEU A 83 4.28 17.59 3.57
C LEU A 83 4.09 18.86 2.73
N GLY A 84 4.45 20.03 3.25
CA GLY A 84 4.25 21.30 2.58
C GLY A 84 2.82 21.84 2.64
N LEU A 85 1.95 21.25 3.45
CA LEU A 85 0.63 21.79 3.73
C LEU A 85 0.76 23.07 4.58
N THR A 86 0.27 24.19 4.07
CA THR A 86 0.39 25.50 4.75
C THR A 86 -0.95 26.26 4.78
N GLY A 87 -1.05 27.23 5.67
CA GLY A 87 -2.16 28.17 5.73
C GLY A 87 -3.54 27.51 5.90
N ILE A 88 -4.50 27.96 5.14
CA ILE A 88 -5.91 27.50 5.20
C ILE A 88 -6.04 26.04 4.80
N ALA A 89 -5.26 25.55 3.83
CA ALA A 89 -5.30 24.17 3.39
C ALA A 89 -4.94 23.23 4.54
N ARG A 90 -3.88 23.54 5.29
CA ARG A 90 -3.49 22.77 6.48
C ARG A 90 -4.58 22.79 7.56
N GLN A 91 -5.12 23.96 7.86
CA GLN A 91 -6.18 24.09 8.87
C GLN A 91 -7.41 23.24 8.52
N ASN A 92 -7.87 23.32 7.26
CA ASN A 92 -9.01 22.55 6.80
C ASN A 92 -8.72 21.06 6.82
N PHE A 93 -7.52 20.64 6.41
CA PHE A 93 -7.14 19.23 6.44
C PHE A 93 -7.09 18.68 7.88
N VAL A 94 -6.44 19.39 8.80
CA VAL A 94 -6.40 19.02 10.22
C VAL A 94 -7.80 18.97 10.82
N LYS A 95 -8.68 19.92 10.47
CA LYS A 95 -10.08 19.90 10.91
C LYS A 95 -10.82 18.66 10.38
N ALA A 96 -10.60 18.30 9.11
CA ALA A 96 -11.25 17.15 8.49
C ALA A 96 -10.81 15.82 9.11
N ILE A 97 -9.51 15.62 9.38
CA ILE A 97 -8.99 14.37 9.95
C ILE A 97 -9.31 14.19 11.44
N ASN A 98 -9.76 15.23 12.13
CA ASN A 98 -10.19 15.18 13.53
C ASN A 98 -11.72 15.14 13.70
N GLN A 99 -12.48 14.92 12.62
CA GLN A 99 -13.92 14.68 12.74
C GLN A 99 -14.19 13.29 13.30
N PRO A 100 -15.26 13.11 14.09
CA PRO A 100 -15.60 11.79 14.64
C PRO A 100 -16.07 10.81 13.58
N GLN A 101 -16.57 11.31 12.46
CA GLN A 101 -17.04 10.53 11.30
C GLN A 101 -16.95 11.35 10.03
N GLY A 102 -16.99 10.68 8.90
CA GLY A 102 -16.97 11.30 7.58
C GLY A 102 -15.93 10.67 6.67
N MET A 103 -15.69 11.27 5.52
CA MET A 103 -14.78 10.72 4.52
C MET A 103 -13.74 11.75 4.08
N VAL A 104 -12.48 11.34 4.12
CA VAL A 104 -11.33 12.09 3.60
C VAL A 104 -10.78 11.34 2.39
N ILE A 105 -10.88 11.95 1.22
CA ILE A 105 -10.42 11.36 -0.04
C ILE A 105 -9.24 12.16 -0.58
N LEU A 106 -8.14 11.48 -0.90
CA LEU A 106 -7.02 12.07 -1.61
C LEU A 106 -7.03 11.61 -3.06
N THR A 107 -7.01 12.57 -3.98
CA THR A 107 -7.01 12.32 -5.42
C THR A 107 -5.66 12.71 -6.04
N GLY A 108 -5.35 12.13 -7.18
CA GLY A 108 -4.13 12.47 -7.92
C GLY A 108 -3.51 11.25 -8.63
N PRO A 109 -2.56 11.49 -9.55
CA PRO A 109 -1.86 10.43 -10.26
C PRO A 109 -0.95 9.61 -9.34
N THR A 110 -0.41 8.50 -9.88
CA THR A 110 0.62 7.71 -9.20
C THR A 110 1.84 8.57 -8.88
N GLY A 111 2.38 8.42 -7.66
CA GLY A 111 3.55 9.18 -7.21
C GLY A 111 3.27 10.61 -6.73
N SER A 112 2.01 11.07 -6.69
CA SER A 112 1.66 12.40 -6.20
C SER A 112 1.74 12.57 -4.67
N GLY A 113 2.06 11.52 -3.92
CA GLY A 113 2.20 11.56 -2.47
C GLY A 113 0.94 11.23 -1.68
N LYS A 114 -0.12 10.68 -2.32
CA LYS A 114 -1.37 10.30 -1.62
C LYS A 114 -1.13 9.40 -0.41
N SER A 115 -0.45 8.26 -0.60
CA SER A 115 -0.15 7.31 0.47
C SER A 115 0.68 7.97 1.59
N THR A 116 1.66 8.78 1.24
CA THR A 116 2.48 9.52 2.21
C THR A 116 1.63 10.47 3.05
N THR A 117 0.72 11.20 2.41
CA THR A 117 -0.19 12.12 3.09
C THR A 117 -1.16 11.40 4.01
N LEU A 118 -1.73 10.25 3.57
CA LEU A 118 -2.61 9.42 4.40
C LEU A 118 -1.88 8.86 5.62
N VAL A 119 -0.66 8.36 5.43
CA VAL A 119 0.15 7.84 6.54
C VAL A 119 0.42 8.95 7.57
N ALA A 120 0.82 10.13 7.12
CA ALA A 120 1.03 11.27 8.01
C ALA A 120 -0.27 11.70 8.72
N ALA A 121 -1.41 11.68 8.03
CA ALA A 121 -2.71 11.96 8.63
C ALA A 121 -3.07 10.94 9.72
N LEU A 122 -2.86 9.64 9.46
CA LEU A 122 -3.12 8.59 10.46
C LEU A 122 -2.24 8.77 11.69
N TYR A 123 -0.96 9.10 11.53
CA TYR A 123 -0.08 9.37 12.69
C TYR A 123 -0.52 10.56 13.54
N GLN A 124 -1.31 11.51 12.99
CA GLN A 124 -1.87 12.61 13.76
C GLN A 124 -3.08 12.21 14.62
N VAL A 125 -3.82 11.18 14.20
CA VAL A 125 -5.08 10.78 14.86
C VAL A 125 -4.98 9.49 15.64
N ILE A 126 -3.95 8.68 15.39
CA ILE A 126 -3.68 7.46 16.15
C ILE A 126 -3.33 7.79 17.59
N ASN A 127 -4.07 7.20 18.53
CA ASN A 127 -3.79 7.23 19.96
C ASN A 127 -4.34 5.94 20.60
N PRO A 128 -4.02 5.63 21.87
CA PRO A 128 -4.44 4.38 22.52
C PRO A 128 -5.96 4.20 22.67
N GLU A 129 -6.75 5.26 22.55
CA GLU A 129 -8.20 5.24 22.70
C GLU A 129 -8.93 5.01 21.37
N VAL A 130 -8.20 5.03 20.24
CA VAL A 130 -8.77 4.95 18.89
C VAL A 130 -8.37 3.65 18.21
N ASN A 131 -9.35 2.89 17.75
CA ASN A 131 -9.14 1.66 17.01
C ASN A 131 -9.04 1.95 15.49
N VAL A 132 -7.81 1.89 14.97
CA VAL A 132 -7.51 2.17 13.56
C VAL A 132 -7.29 0.88 12.80
N LEU A 133 -8.11 0.64 11.76
CA LEU A 133 -7.96 -0.47 10.84
C LEU A 133 -7.70 0.00 9.42
N THR A 134 -6.86 -0.74 8.69
CA THR A 134 -6.62 -0.47 7.27
C THR A 134 -6.91 -1.69 6.42
N VAL A 135 -7.33 -1.45 5.18
CA VAL A 135 -7.48 -2.47 4.13
C VAL A 135 -6.67 -2.01 2.93
N GLU A 136 -5.64 -2.74 2.57
CA GLU A 136 -4.64 -2.30 1.58
C GLU A 136 -4.25 -3.41 0.59
N ASP A 137 -3.90 -3.02 -0.64
CA ASP A 137 -3.44 -3.94 -1.70
C ASP A 137 -2.21 -3.38 -2.44
N PRO A 138 -1.01 -3.68 -1.95
CA PRO A 138 -0.65 -4.24 -0.65
C PRO A 138 -0.43 -3.16 0.42
N VAL A 139 -0.11 -3.59 1.64
CA VAL A 139 0.41 -2.70 2.69
C VAL A 139 1.75 -2.14 2.26
N GLU A 140 1.83 -0.82 2.05
CA GLU A 140 3.06 -0.14 1.64
C GLU A 140 3.97 0.19 2.83
N TYR A 141 3.38 0.71 3.90
CA TYR A 141 4.10 1.11 5.12
C TYR A 141 3.48 0.45 6.34
N VAL A 142 4.31 0.04 7.29
CA VAL A 142 3.80 -0.40 8.60
C VAL A 142 3.53 0.84 9.44
N ILE A 143 2.29 0.97 9.90
CA ILE A 143 1.81 2.09 10.70
C ILE A 143 1.66 1.60 12.14
N GLU A 144 2.52 2.10 13.02
CA GLU A 144 2.44 1.79 14.43
C GLU A 144 1.12 2.30 15.02
N GLY A 145 0.42 1.44 15.75
CA GLY A 145 -0.90 1.73 16.30
C GLY A 145 -2.08 1.42 15.38
N ALA A 146 -1.85 1.06 14.11
CA ALA A 146 -2.89 0.59 13.20
C ALA A 146 -2.86 -0.93 13.01
N ARG A 147 -4.02 -1.54 12.85
CA ARG A 147 -4.19 -2.95 12.46
C ARG A 147 -4.41 -3.01 10.97
N GLN A 148 -3.42 -3.52 10.24
CA GLN A 148 -3.39 -3.46 8.78
C GLN A 148 -3.74 -4.80 8.14
N LEU A 149 -4.83 -4.84 7.39
CA LEU A 149 -5.28 -6.00 6.62
C LEU A 149 -4.79 -5.89 5.18
N LYS A 150 -3.98 -6.85 4.77
CA LYS A 150 -3.56 -7.00 3.37
C LYS A 150 -4.61 -7.78 2.60
N ILE A 151 -5.06 -7.23 1.47
CA ILE A 151 -5.88 -7.96 0.49
C ILE A 151 -5.06 -9.07 -0.15
N GLY A 152 -5.69 -10.18 -0.44
CA GLY A 152 -5.12 -11.33 -1.12
C GLY A 152 -6.12 -11.94 -2.10
N TYR A 153 -5.70 -12.95 -2.83
CA TYR A 153 -6.52 -13.60 -3.86
C TYR A 153 -7.81 -14.25 -3.33
N LYS A 154 -7.92 -14.47 -2.01
CA LYS A 154 -9.10 -15.07 -1.36
C LYS A 154 -10.10 -14.06 -0.80
N MET A 155 -9.78 -12.78 -0.82
CA MET A 155 -10.59 -11.73 -0.20
C MET A 155 -10.46 -10.43 -1.00
N ASN A 156 -11.56 -9.90 -1.49
CA ASN A 156 -11.60 -8.58 -2.13
C ASN A 156 -11.78 -7.45 -1.10
N PHE A 157 -11.69 -6.19 -1.56
CA PHE A 157 -11.84 -5.02 -0.70
C PHE A 157 -13.17 -4.97 0.03
N GLU A 158 -14.29 -5.25 -0.64
CA GLU A 158 -15.61 -5.23 -0.04
C GLU A 158 -15.74 -6.25 1.10
N GLN A 159 -15.31 -7.48 0.87
CA GLN A 159 -15.31 -8.54 1.89
C GLN A 159 -14.43 -8.17 3.09
N ALA A 160 -13.25 -7.58 2.81
CA ALA A 160 -12.35 -7.12 3.84
C ALA A 160 -12.97 -6.00 4.69
N ILE A 161 -13.57 -4.98 4.05
CA ILE A 161 -14.24 -3.88 4.74
C ILE A 161 -15.37 -4.42 5.61
N ARG A 162 -16.23 -5.29 5.10
CA ARG A 162 -17.29 -5.94 5.89
C ARG A 162 -16.74 -6.74 7.07
N SER A 163 -15.55 -7.30 6.93
CA SER A 163 -14.90 -8.07 7.99
C SER A 163 -14.34 -7.17 9.09
N ILE A 164 -13.68 -6.07 8.74
CA ILE A 164 -13.12 -5.15 9.73
C ILE A 164 -14.19 -4.43 10.56
N LEU A 165 -15.41 -4.26 10.03
CA LEU A 165 -16.52 -3.69 10.79
C LEU A 165 -16.86 -4.48 12.07
N ARG A 166 -16.59 -5.78 12.08
CA ARG A 166 -16.80 -6.62 13.28
C ARG A 166 -15.72 -6.45 14.34
N HIS A 167 -14.70 -5.63 14.05
CA HIS A 167 -13.62 -5.30 14.96
C HIS A 167 -13.77 -3.93 15.63
N ASP A 168 -14.98 -3.34 15.51
CA ASP A 168 -15.34 -2.07 16.14
C ASP A 168 -14.32 -0.94 15.85
N PRO A 169 -14.11 -0.57 14.57
CA PRO A 169 -13.16 0.46 14.21
C PRO A 169 -13.73 1.86 14.46
N ASP A 170 -12.90 2.79 14.91
CA ASP A 170 -13.20 4.22 14.92
C ASP A 170 -12.76 4.87 13.61
N ILE A 171 -11.59 4.45 13.12
CA ILE A 171 -10.99 4.97 11.89
C ILE A 171 -10.69 3.82 10.94
N VAL A 172 -11.08 3.99 9.68
CA VAL A 172 -10.85 3.01 8.61
C VAL A 172 -10.10 3.66 7.45
N LEU A 173 -8.96 3.09 7.08
CA LEU A 173 -8.30 3.40 5.82
C LEU A 173 -8.65 2.33 4.77
N VAL A 174 -9.31 2.74 3.70
CA VAL A 174 -9.47 1.93 2.47
C VAL A 174 -8.40 2.42 1.48
N GLY A 175 -7.37 1.62 1.24
CA GLY A 175 -6.17 2.03 0.51
C GLY A 175 -6.45 2.73 -0.81
N GLU A 176 -7.37 2.16 -1.61
CA GLU A 176 -7.85 2.81 -2.83
C GLU A 176 -9.25 2.30 -3.21
N MET A 177 -10.01 3.16 -3.86
CA MET A 177 -11.30 2.81 -4.47
C MET A 177 -11.11 2.66 -5.97
N ARG A 178 -11.05 1.40 -6.44
CA ARG A 178 -10.85 1.07 -7.86
C ARG A 178 -12.17 0.81 -8.60
N ASP A 179 -13.20 0.49 -7.86
CA ASP A 179 -14.51 0.12 -8.39
C ASP A 179 -15.64 0.75 -7.57
N LYS A 180 -16.83 0.76 -8.18
CA LYS A 180 -18.03 1.34 -7.59
C LYS A 180 -18.43 0.66 -6.28
N GLU A 181 -18.28 -0.65 -6.19
CA GLU A 181 -18.71 -1.45 -5.04
C GLU A 181 -17.88 -1.11 -3.80
N THR A 182 -16.55 -1.00 -3.97
CA THR A 182 -15.63 -0.54 -2.91
C THR A 182 -15.97 0.89 -2.48
N ALA A 183 -16.24 1.78 -3.45
CA ALA A 183 -16.60 3.17 -3.15
C ALA A 183 -17.93 3.28 -2.37
N GLU A 184 -18.97 2.57 -2.79
CA GLU A 184 -20.26 2.54 -2.08
C GLU A 184 -20.10 2.02 -0.65
N THR A 185 -19.26 1.00 -0.46
CA THR A 185 -19.02 0.42 0.86
C THR A 185 -18.23 1.39 1.75
N ALA A 186 -17.23 2.09 1.22
CA ALA A 186 -16.47 3.11 1.93
C ALA A 186 -17.36 4.31 2.32
N ILE A 187 -18.27 4.75 1.44
CA ILE A 187 -19.24 5.81 1.74
C ILE A 187 -20.22 5.38 2.85
N LYS A 188 -20.67 4.13 2.84
CA LYS A 188 -21.53 3.59 3.91
C LYS A 188 -20.81 3.62 5.26
N LEU A 189 -19.52 3.27 5.30
CA LEU A 189 -18.69 3.39 6.51
C LEU A 189 -18.71 4.82 7.05
N ALA A 190 -18.39 5.79 6.21
CA ALA A 190 -18.33 7.20 6.57
C ALA A 190 -19.69 7.71 7.12
N ASN A 191 -20.80 7.19 6.59
CA ASN A 191 -22.15 7.57 7.02
C ASN A 191 -22.63 6.83 8.29
N THR A 192 -21.94 5.78 8.69
CA THR A 192 -22.33 4.95 9.86
C THR A 192 -21.46 5.17 11.09
N GLY A 193 -20.83 6.32 11.20
CA GLY A 193 -20.13 6.72 12.42
C GLY A 193 -18.62 6.52 12.40
N HIS A 194 -18.02 6.20 11.23
CA HIS A 194 -16.59 5.97 11.11
C HIS A 194 -15.89 7.12 10.38
N LEU A 195 -14.68 7.49 10.82
CA LEU A 195 -13.82 8.35 10.02
C LEU A 195 -13.11 7.49 8.98
N THR A 196 -13.41 7.70 7.72
CA THR A 196 -12.94 6.89 6.60
C THR A 196 -11.94 7.66 5.74
N PHE A 197 -10.77 7.08 5.51
CA PHE A 197 -9.74 7.59 4.60
C PHE A 197 -9.69 6.73 3.35
N SER A 198 -9.49 7.36 2.18
CA SER A 198 -9.25 6.60 0.95
C SER A 198 -8.52 7.42 -0.11
N THR A 199 -8.13 6.74 -1.20
CA THR A 199 -7.54 7.38 -2.37
C THR A 199 -8.32 7.07 -3.65
N LEU A 200 -8.24 8.00 -4.59
CA LEU A 200 -8.67 7.82 -5.97
C LEU A 200 -7.50 8.11 -6.92
N HIS A 201 -7.39 7.32 -7.97
CA HIS A 201 -6.46 7.58 -9.07
C HIS A 201 -7.15 8.39 -10.15
N THR A 202 -7.18 9.71 -9.95
CA THR A 202 -7.73 10.67 -10.90
C THR A 202 -6.69 11.74 -11.20
N ASN A 203 -6.84 12.46 -12.31
CA ASN A 203 -5.95 13.57 -12.62
C ASN A 203 -6.29 14.81 -11.79
N ASP A 204 -7.55 14.95 -11.39
CA ASP A 204 -8.06 16.03 -10.57
C ASP A 204 -9.24 15.57 -9.69
N ALA A 205 -9.70 16.42 -8.77
CA ALA A 205 -10.77 16.07 -7.84
C ALA A 205 -12.16 15.86 -8.49
N PRO A 206 -12.53 16.55 -9.58
CA PRO A 206 -13.83 16.37 -10.23
C PRO A 206 -13.88 15.27 -11.29
N SER A 207 -12.76 14.62 -11.65
CA SER A 207 -12.71 13.62 -12.73
C SER A 207 -13.07 12.20 -12.29
#